data_2dcc8e877f1e1f99ace17b5700e3fbd3
#
_entry.id   2dcc8e877f1e1f99ace17b5700e3fbd3
#
_cell.length_a   1.000
_cell.length_b   1.000
_cell.length_c   1.000
_cell.angle_alpha   90.00
_cell.angle_beta   90.00
_cell.angle_gamma   90.00
#
_symmetry.space_group_name_H-M   'P 1'
#
loop_
_entity.id
_entity.type
_entity.pdbx_description
1 polymer ?
#
loop_
_entity_poly.entity_id
_entity_poly.type
_entity_poly.pdbx_seq_one_letter_code
_entity_poly.pdbx_strand_id
1 'polypeptide(L)'
;MIGKYSEYYNKAPEQIAAEHMAKGRRRKAVFLLEQAGLIGLIILFMMGSSSGTLFYILILASVALDIRYAMKGGKHFQNLSEILLADCDPVKYRRVMEIFLADKRNRRARSTLLLECALAEFHEDRPSDALRRLQEVTYKSPKNFRWIRKYNVEALCRNEVGDFNGRNVCLQKLEQYRVSFQKAAKNRKIMDDLLLDLNVIFKPAGQWDAADAVRIRERVTLADNRLDQSRWMVREAVYELLHGNREKAYDLLAEAERGPLTPGTRMWIERIKSQ
;
A
#
# COMPACT_ATOMS: atom_id res chain seq x y z
N MET A 1 6.69 -7.26 -16.71
CA MET A 1 6.10 -8.61 -16.52
C MET A 1 4.91 -8.50 -15.58
N ILE A 2 3.84 -7.87 -16.03
CA ILE A 2 2.56 -7.79 -15.32
C ILE A 2 1.78 -9.00 -15.79
N GLY A 3 1.54 -9.98 -14.92
CA GLY A 3 0.79 -11.21 -15.25
C GLY A 3 1.16 -12.44 -14.42
N LYS A 4 2.06 -12.31 -13.45
CA LYS A 4 2.28 -13.38 -12.47
C LYS A 4 1.39 -13.15 -11.26
N TYR A 5 0.56 -14.13 -10.96
CA TYR A 5 -0.12 -14.21 -9.66
C TYR A 5 0.89 -14.26 -8.52
N SER A 6 0.49 -13.78 -7.35
CA SER A 6 1.32 -13.86 -6.15
C SER A 6 1.53 -15.30 -5.69
N GLU A 7 2.52 -15.52 -4.82
CA GLU A 7 2.71 -16.82 -4.14
C GLU A 7 1.51 -17.22 -3.26
N TYR A 8 0.57 -16.30 -3.04
CA TYR A 8 -0.61 -16.46 -2.21
C TYR A 8 -1.88 -16.80 -2.99
N TYR A 9 -1.82 -16.79 -4.32
CA TYR A 9 -3.01 -16.92 -5.18
C TYR A 9 -3.88 -18.12 -4.84
N ASN A 10 -3.28 -19.30 -4.67
CA ASN A 10 -3.98 -20.55 -4.39
C ASN A 10 -4.10 -20.87 -2.88
N LYS A 11 -3.71 -19.94 -1.98
CA LYS A 11 -3.74 -20.18 -0.54
C LYS A 11 -4.97 -19.57 0.12
N ALA A 12 -5.51 -20.25 1.13
CA ALA A 12 -6.57 -19.70 1.97
C ALA A 12 -6.01 -18.58 2.87
N PRO A 13 -6.81 -17.56 3.23
CA PRO A 13 -6.39 -16.47 4.10
C PRO A 13 -5.81 -16.93 5.44
N GLU A 14 -6.42 -17.95 6.04
CA GLU A 14 -6.00 -18.52 7.32
C GLU A 14 -4.62 -19.19 7.20
N GLN A 15 -4.36 -19.88 6.09
CA GLN A 15 -3.07 -20.50 5.81
C GLN A 15 -2.00 -19.43 5.62
N ILE A 16 -2.28 -18.39 4.84
CA ILE A 16 -1.35 -17.25 4.62
C ILE A 16 -0.99 -16.61 5.96
N ALA A 17 -1.99 -16.30 6.77
CA ALA A 17 -1.79 -15.68 8.07
C ALA A 17 -0.97 -16.59 9.00
N ALA A 18 -1.27 -17.89 9.06
CA ALA A 18 -0.56 -18.86 9.88
C ALA A 18 0.92 -19.00 9.47
N GLU A 19 1.20 -19.15 8.17
CA GLU A 19 2.56 -19.21 7.63
C GLU A 19 3.36 -17.94 7.95
N HIS A 20 2.72 -16.78 7.75
CA HIS A 20 3.34 -15.48 8.01
C HIS A 20 3.66 -15.29 9.50
N MET A 21 2.74 -15.66 10.40
CA MET A 21 2.96 -15.61 11.85
C MET A 21 4.03 -16.60 12.29
N ALA A 22 4.09 -17.82 11.71
CA ALA A 22 5.12 -18.80 11.99
C ALA A 22 6.52 -18.30 11.57
N LYS A 23 6.65 -17.78 10.35
CA LYS A 23 7.89 -17.14 9.86
C LYS A 23 8.32 -15.98 10.76
N GLY A 24 7.37 -15.14 11.21
CA GLY A 24 7.61 -14.04 12.14
C GLY A 24 8.14 -14.51 13.50
N ARG A 25 7.55 -15.58 14.08
CA ARG A 25 8.01 -16.19 15.34
C ARG A 25 9.41 -16.76 15.22
N ARG A 26 9.67 -17.54 14.16
CA ARG A 26 11.00 -18.12 13.90
C ARG A 26 12.05 -17.01 13.78
N ARG A 27 11.77 -15.96 13.01
CA ARG A 27 12.68 -14.82 12.85
C ARG A 27 12.96 -14.11 14.18
N LYS A 28 11.93 -13.92 15.02
CA LYS A 28 12.10 -13.35 16.35
C LYS A 28 12.95 -14.22 17.26
N ALA A 29 12.74 -15.53 17.23
CA ALA A 29 13.54 -16.47 18.01
C ALA A 29 15.03 -16.44 17.60
N VAL A 30 15.32 -16.48 16.29
CA VAL A 30 16.70 -16.37 15.77
C VAL A 30 17.32 -15.04 16.19
N PHE A 31 16.62 -13.93 16.04
CA PHE A 31 17.10 -12.60 16.46
C PHE A 31 17.42 -12.55 17.96
N LEU A 32 16.57 -13.12 18.81
CA LEU A 32 16.81 -13.15 20.27
C LEU A 32 18.02 -14.01 20.62
N LEU A 33 18.25 -15.13 19.91
CA LEU A 33 19.44 -15.97 20.10
C LEU A 33 20.71 -15.23 19.66
N GLU A 34 20.68 -14.55 18.50
CA GLU A 34 21.81 -13.75 18.02
C GLU A 34 22.14 -12.61 19.01
N GLN A 35 21.13 -11.90 19.53
CA GLN A 35 21.32 -10.86 20.54
C GLN A 35 21.85 -11.40 21.88
N ALA A 36 21.30 -12.52 22.36
CA ALA A 36 21.78 -13.15 23.60
C ALA A 36 23.24 -13.58 23.48
N GLY A 37 23.65 -14.14 22.32
CA GLY A 37 25.03 -14.47 22.04
C GLY A 37 25.96 -13.26 22.07
N LEU A 38 25.56 -12.15 21.44
CA LEU A 38 26.34 -10.89 21.47
C LEU A 38 26.45 -10.31 22.87
N ILE A 39 25.36 -10.29 23.63
CA ILE A 39 25.37 -9.82 25.01
C ILE A 39 26.30 -10.69 25.87
N GLY A 40 26.24 -12.02 25.70
CA GLY A 40 27.14 -12.95 26.37
C GLY A 40 28.62 -12.66 26.07
N LEU A 41 28.94 -12.41 24.78
CA LEU A 41 30.30 -12.02 24.37
C LEU A 41 30.70 -10.67 25.00
N ILE A 42 29.84 -9.67 25.02
CA ILE A 42 30.10 -8.37 25.66
C ILE A 42 30.44 -8.57 27.15
N ILE A 43 29.64 -9.39 27.87
CA ILE A 43 29.90 -9.66 29.30
C ILE A 43 31.24 -10.37 29.49
N LEU A 44 31.57 -11.38 28.70
CA LEU A 44 32.85 -12.09 28.76
C LEU A 44 34.04 -11.15 28.53
N PHE A 45 33.92 -10.23 27.55
CA PHE A 45 34.95 -9.24 27.28
C PHE A 45 35.10 -8.19 28.40
N MET A 46 34.00 -7.83 29.08
CA MET A 46 34.06 -6.91 30.23
C MET A 46 34.77 -7.57 31.44
N MET A 47 34.67 -8.88 31.58
CA MET A 47 35.32 -9.62 32.68
C MET A 47 36.79 -9.90 32.42
N GLY A 48 37.24 -9.93 31.15
CA GLY A 48 38.65 -10.08 30.75
C GLY A 48 39.19 -8.72 30.33
N SER A 49 40.35 -8.30 30.84
CA SER A 49 41.00 -7.01 30.60
C SER A 49 41.35 -6.72 29.13
N SER A 50 40.42 -6.80 28.22
CA SER A 50 40.60 -6.70 26.79
C SER A 50 40.37 -5.30 26.24
N SER A 51 40.96 -5.01 25.07
CA SER A 51 40.98 -3.70 24.41
C SER A 51 39.58 -3.10 24.22
N GLY A 52 39.36 -1.84 24.60
CA GLY A 52 38.12 -1.12 24.41
C GLY A 52 37.59 -1.13 22.96
N THR A 53 38.45 -1.31 21.97
CA THR A 53 38.10 -1.40 20.54
C THR A 53 37.14 -2.55 20.24
N LEU A 54 37.38 -3.76 20.79
CA LEU A 54 36.51 -4.91 20.61
C LEU A 54 35.11 -4.70 21.21
N PHE A 55 35.03 -4.01 22.34
CA PHE A 55 33.76 -3.64 22.95
C PHE A 55 32.90 -2.77 22.03
N TYR A 56 33.49 -1.72 21.40
CA TYR A 56 32.77 -0.91 20.42
C TYR A 56 32.32 -1.67 19.20
N ILE A 57 33.12 -2.61 18.69
CA ILE A 57 32.76 -3.48 17.56
C ILE A 57 31.52 -4.33 17.91
N LEU A 58 31.45 -4.91 19.10
CA LEU A 58 30.32 -5.71 19.54
C LEU A 58 29.01 -4.89 19.68
N ILE A 59 29.13 -3.66 20.20
CA ILE A 59 27.98 -2.72 20.24
C ILE A 59 27.49 -2.40 18.83
N LEU A 60 28.38 -2.06 17.91
CA LEU A 60 28.03 -1.77 16.52
C LEU A 60 27.38 -2.99 15.84
N ALA A 61 27.87 -4.21 16.11
CA ALA A 61 27.28 -5.43 15.63
C ALA A 61 25.85 -5.63 16.15
N SER A 62 25.57 -5.33 17.42
CA SER A 62 24.25 -5.39 18.02
C SER A 62 23.29 -4.40 17.33
N VAL A 63 23.71 -3.16 17.12
CA VAL A 63 22.92 -2.15 16.42
C VAL A 63 22.64 -2.57 14.96
N ALA A 64 23.64 -3.13 14.27
CA ALA A 64 23.49 -3.61 12.90
C ALA A 64 22.47 -4.77 12.82
N LEU A 65 22.46 -5.68 13.81
CA LEU A 65 21.45 -6.73 13.92
C LEU A 65 20.04 -6.18 14.12
N ASP A 66 19.86 -5.17 14.97
CA ASP A 66 18.58 -4.51 15.18
C ASP A 66 18.04 -3.90 13.88
N ILE A 67 18.90 -3.17 13.15
CA ILE A 67 18.54 -2.58 11.86
C ILE A 67 18.16 -3.67 10.85
N ARG A 68 18.97 -4.73 10.74
CA ARG A 68 18.70 -5.88 9.84
C ARG A 68 17.37 -6.56 10.18
N TYR A 69 17.08 -6.76 11.47
CA TYR A 69 15.81 -7.34 11.91
C TYR A 69 14.61 -6.46 11.56
N ALA A 70 14.70 -5.15 11.80
CA ALA A 70 13.66 -4.18 11.48
C ALA A 70 13.38 -4.12 9.96
N MET A 71 14.44 -4.06 9.13
CA MET A 71 14.32 -4.03 7.66
C MET A 71 13.67 -5.30 7.09
N LYS A 72 14.08 -6.48 7.56
CA LYS A 72 13.48 -7.76 7.15
C LYS A 72 12.00 -7.85 7.58
N GLY A 73 11.63 -7.23 8.71
CA GLY A 73 10.25 -7.16 9.17
C GLY A 73 9.33 -6.41 8.23
N GLY A 74 9.79 -5.27 7.77
CA GLY A 74 9.05 -4.43 6.81
C GLY A 74 8.79 -5.15 5.48
N LYS A 75 9.83 -5.70 4.87
CA LYS A 75 9.73 -6.43 3.59
C LYS A 75 8.76 -7.61 3.67
N HIS A 76 8.81 -8.37 4.77
CA HIS A 76 7.95 -9.52 4.95
C HIS A 76 6.46 -9.16 4.98
N PHE A 77 6.10 -7.99 5.52
CA PHE A 77 4.72 -7.53 5.53
C PHE A 77 4.31 -6.93 4.17
N GLN A 78 5.25 -6.30 3.46
CA GLN A 78 5.01 -5.76 2.11
C GLN A 78 4.62 -6.84 1.10
N ASN A 79 5.18 -8.06 1.20
CA ASN A 79 4.82 -9.14 0.28
C ASN A 79 3.33 -9.50 0.33
N LEU A 80 2.66 -9.30 1.47
CA LEU A 80 1.23 -9.56 1.57
C LEU A 80 0.38 -8.62 0.69
N SER A 81 0.89 -7.42 0.38
CA SER A 81 0.18 -6.52 -0.51
C SER A 81 0.04 -7.04 -1.93
N GLU A 82 0.85 -8.05 -2.33
CA GLU A 82 0.74 -8.71 -3.63
C GLU A 82 -0.63 -9.40 -3.83
N ILE A 83 -1.30 -9.83 -2.75
CA ILE A 83 -2.67 -10.36 -2.81
C ILE A 83 -3.63 -9.31 -3.40
N LEU A 84 -3.43 -8.05 -3.04
CA LEU A 84 -4.23 -6.94 -3.56
C LEU A 84 -3.67 -6.42 -4.90
N LEU A 85 -2.35 -6.25 -4.99
CA LEU A 85 -1.70 -5.56 -6.12
C LEU A 85 -1.55 -6.45 -7.36
N ALA A 86 -1.25 -7.74 -7.18
CA ALA A 86 -1.05 -8.68 -8.27
C ALA A 86 -2.28 -9.54 -8.53
N ASP A 87 -2.89 -10.10 -7.46
CA ASP A 87 -4.05 -11.00 -7.59
C ASP A 87 -5.38 -10.23 -7.68
N CYS A 88 -5.39 -8.92 -7.39
CA CYS A 88 -6.59 -8.09 -7.33
C CYS A 88 -7.71 -8.69 -6.45
N ASP A 89 -7.32 -9.39 -5.36
CA ASP A 89 -8.24 -10.04 -4.44
C ASP A 89 -8.32 -9.26 -3.09
N PRO A 90 -9.11 -8.17 -3.04
CA PRO A 90 -9.23 -7.36 -1.84
C PRO A 90 -9.94 -8.11 -0.69
N VAL A 91 -10.85 -9.04 -1.01
CA VAL A 91 -11.58 -9.83 0.01
C VAL A 91 -10.62 -10.72 0.77
N LYS A 92 -9.77 -11.47 0.04
CA LYS A 92 -8.71 -12.30 0.63
C LYS A 92 -7.72 -11.45 1.42
N TYR A 93 -7.27 -10.33 0.84
CA TYR A 93 -6.34 -9.42 1.50
C TYR A 93 -6.90 -8.90 2.81
N ARG A 94 -8.14 -8.39 2.82
CA ARG A 94 -8.83 -7.93 4.03
C ARG A 94 -8.91 -9.03 5.07
N ARG A 95 -9.31 -10.24 4.69
CA ARG A 95 -9.43 -11.37 5.63
C ARG A 95 -8.10 -11.70 6.30
N VAL A 96 -6.99 -11.72 5.55
CA VAL A 96 -5.64 -11.88 6.11
C VAL A 96 -5.33 -10.78 7.12
N MET A 97 -5.63 -9.51 6.80
CA MET A 97 -5.37 -8.38 7.71
C MET A 97 -6.24 -8.44 8.97
N GLU A 98 -7.49 -8.88 8.87
CA GLU A 98 -8.39 -9.07 10.02
C GLU A 98 -7.89 -10.17 10.97
N ILE A 99 -7.34 -11.28 10.45
CA ILE A 99 -6.72 -12.32 11.28
C ILE A 99 -5.53 -11.73 12.05
N PHE A 100 -4.68 -10.92 11.41
CA PHE A 100 -3.61 -10.21 12.12
C PHE A 100 -4.12 -9.21 13.15
N LEU A 101 -5.22 -8.51 12.84
CA LEU A 101 -5.84 -7.53 13.73
C LEU A 101 -6.40 -8.16 14.99
N ALA A 102 -6.94 -9.38 14.88
CA ALA A 102 -7.45 -10.16 16.01
C ALA A 102 -6.34 -10.66 16.95
N ASP A 103 -5.11 -10.80 16.48
CA ASP A 103 -3.98 -11.22 17.32
C ASP A 103 -3.49 -10.07 18.21
N LYS A 104 -3.68 -10.21 19.53
CA LYS A 104 -3.28 -9.21 20.57
C LYS A 104 -1.80 -8.82 20.48
N ARG A 105 -0.94 -9.69 19.94
CA ARG A 105 0.50 -9.41 19.75
C ARG A 105 0.76 -8.30 18.73
N ASN A 106 -0.17 -8.06 17.82
CA ASN A 106 -0.07 -7.04 16.76
C ASN A 106 -0.59 -5.66 17.19
N ARG A 107 -0.85 -5.44 18.50
CA ARG A 107 -1.39 -4.16 19.02
C ARG A 107 -0.64 -2.92 18.53
N ARG A 108 0.70 -3.00 18.39
CA ARG A 108 1.52 -1.89 17.88
C ARG A 108 1.30 -1.61 16.39
N ALA A 109 0.87 -2.60 15.62
CA ALA A 109 0.58 -2.48 14.20
C ALA A 109 -0.91 -2.19 13.91
N ARG A 110 -1.77 -2.10 14.95
CA ARG A 110 -3.22 -1.99 14.80
C ARG A 110 -3.64 -0.92 13.78
N SER A 111 -3.14 0.31 13.91
CA SER A 111 -3.50 1.39 12.97
C SER A 111 -3.07 1.10 11.53
N THR A 112 -1.94 0.41 11.34
CA THR A 112 -1.51 0.00 10.00
C THR A 112 -2.43 -1.09 9.44
N LEU A 113 -2.78 -2.09 10.23
CA LEU A 113 -3.70 -3.16 9.83
C LEU A 113 -5.10 -2.63 9.51
N LEU A 114 -5.61 -1.68 10.31
CA LEU A 114 -6.88 -1.00 10.03
C LEU A 114 -6.83 -0.24 8.69
N LEU A 115 -5.72 0.45 8.41
CA LEU A 115 -5.54 1.15 7.14
C LEU A 115 -5.52 0.17 5.95
N GLU A 116 -4.85 -0.99 6.08
CA GLU A 116 -4.84 -2.01 5.03
C GLU A 116 -6.23 -2.63 4.82
N CYS A 117 -6.99 -2.86 5.91
CA CYS A 117 -8.38 -3.31 5.78
C CYS A 117 -9.25 -2.27 5.08
N ALA A 118 -9.11 -0.98 5.42
CA ALA A 118 -9.85 0.10 4.77
C ALA A 118 -9.51 0.21 3.27
N LEU A 119 -8.23 0.05 2.90
CA LEU A 119 -7.81 0.00 1.50
C LEU A 119 -8.47 -1.16 0.76
N ALA A 120 -8.53 -2.34 1.38
CA ALA A 120 -9.20 -3.50 0.79
C ALA A 120 -10.70 -3.25 0.62
N GLU A 121 -11.38 -2.70 1.63
CA GLU A 121 -12.81 -2.34 1.57
C GLU A 121 -13.10 -1.34 0.45
N PHE A 122 -12.23 -0.36 0.24
CA PHE A 122 -12.34 0.55 -0.89
C PHE A 122 -12.30 -0.19 -2.24
N HIS A 123 -11.41 -1.18 -2.39
CA HIS A 123 -11.31 -1.99 -3.62
C HIS A 123 -12.40 -3.07 -3.76
N GLU A 124 -13.14 -3.35 -2.67
CA GLU A 124 -14.37 -4.15 -2.67
C GLU A 124 -15.61 -3.33 -3.10
N ASP A 125 -15.44 -2.05 -3.46
CA ASP A 125 -16.54 -1.10 -3.72
C ASP A 125 -17.40 -0.81 -2.46
N ARG A 126 -16.73 -0.70 -1.30
CA ARG A 126 -17.36 -0.44 0.02
C ARG A 126 -16.74 0.79 0.68
N PRO A 127 -16.82 1.99 0.04
CA PRO A 127 -16.14 3.19 0.52
C PRO A 127 -16.65 3.68 1.89
N SER A 128 -17.92 3.47 2.21
CA SER A 128 -18.50 3.86 3.50
C SER A 128 -17.93 3.03 4.66
N ASP A 129 -17.72 1.72 4.47
CA ASP A 129 -17.10 0.85 5.46
C ASP A 129 -15.62 1.21 5.65
N ALA A 130 -14.92 1.49 4.55
CA ALA A 130 -13.55 1.97 4.58
C ALA A 130 -13.42 3.28 5.38
N LEU A 131 -14.32 4.24 5.18
CA LEU A 131 -14.34 5.50 5.94
C LEU A 131 -14.54 5.27 7.43
N ARG A 132 -15.49 4.40 7.82
CA ARG A 132 -15.72 4.04 9.22
C ARG A 132 -14.46 3.46 9.85
N ARG A 133 -13.76 2.56 9.15
CA ARG A 133 -12.51 1.95 9.61
C ARG A 133 -11.36 2.96 9.71
N LEU A 134 -11.27 3.91 8.78
CA LEU A 134 -10.26 4.97 8.78
C LEU A 134 -10.38 5.92 9.98
N GLN A 135 -11.57 6.08 10.57
CA GLN A 135 -11.75 6.87 11.80
C GLN A 135 -10.99 6.28 12.99
N GLU A 136 -10.81 4.95 13.04
CA GLU A 136 -10.04 4.29 14.09
C GLU A 136 -8.51 4.38 13.88
N VAL A 137 -8.06 4.78 12.68
CA VAL A 137 -6.63 4.85 12.35
C VAL A 137 -6.00 6.08 12.95
N THR A 138 -5.06 5.87 13.88
CA THR A 138 -4.31 6.94 14.55
C THR A 138 -2.83 6.61 14.60
N TYR A 139 -1.97 7.62 14.43
CA TYR A 139 -0.53 7.50 14.58
C TYR A 139 -0.02 8.55 15.59
N LYS A 140 0.88 8.14 16.49
CA LYS A 140 1.39 9.01 17.56
C LYS A 140 2.14 10.23 17.03
N SER A 141 2.89 10.08 15.94
CA SER A 141 3.67 11.18 15.38
C SER A 141 2.94 11.81 14.20
N PRO A 142 2.76 13.13 14.18
CA PRO A 142 2.20 13.84 13.02
C PRO A 142 3.11 13.76 11.79
N LYS A 143 4.42 13.49 11.97
CA LYS A 143 5.39 13.32 10.88
C LYS A 143 5.41 11.89 10.30
N ASN A 144 4.52 11.00 10.74
CA ASN A 144 4.48 9.64 10.24
C ASN A 144 3.95 9.62 8.80
N PHE A 145 4.75 9.10 7.85
CA PHE A 145 4.38 8.96 6.44
C PHE A 145 3.08 8.16 6.19
N ARG A 146 2.66 7.33 7.13
CA ARG A 146 1.41 6.59 7.04
C ARG A 146 0.16 7.49 7.06
N TRP A 147 0.27 8.72 7.56
CA TRP A 147 -0.79 9.70 7.44
C TRP A 147 -1.09 10.06 5.97
N ILE A 148 -0.05 10.16 5.13
CA ILE A 148 -0.21 10.40 3.68
C ILE A 148 -1.08 9.29 3.08
N ARG A 149 -0.74 8.03 3.37
CA ARG A 149 -1.53 6.90 2.86
C ARG A 149 -2.96 6.90 3.40
N LYS A 150 -3.16 7.24 4.68
CA LYS A 150 -4.50 7.40 5.25
C LYS A 150 -5.29 8.46 4.51
N TYR A 151 -4.75 9.69 4.38
CA TYR A 151 -5.49 10.77 3.71
C TYR A 151 -5.73 10.50 2.23
N ASN A 152 -4.84 9.79 1.56
CA ASN A 152 -5.06 9.34 0.18
C ASN A 152 -6.27 8.41 0.09
N VAL A 153 -6.31 7.33 0.88
CA VAL A 153 -7.43 6.38 0.87
C VAL A 153 -8.72 7.07 1.32
N GLU A 154 -8.65 7.93 2.32
CA GLU A 154 -9.80 8.69 2.81
C GLU A 154 -10.34 9.64 1.73
N ALA A 155 -9.49 10.35 0.99
CA ALA A 155 -9.89 11.21 -0.12
C ALA A 155 -10.61 10.43 -1.23
N LEU A 156 -10.08 9.26 -1.59
CA LEU A 156 -10.70 8.39 -2.58
C LEU A 156 -12.08 7.91 -2.11
N CYS A 157 -12.20 7.43 -0.88
CA CYS A 157 -13.49 6.99 -0.32
C CYS A 157 -14.52 8.13 -0.26
N ARG A 158 -14.10 9.32 0.19
CA ARG A 158 -14.99 10.50 0.26
C ARG A 158 -15.48 10.94 -1.11
N ASN A 159 -14.62 10.84 -2.14
CA ASN A 159 -15.04 11.11 -3.51
C ASN A 159 -16.13 10.14 -3.97
N GLU A 160 -15.98 8.84 -3.70
CA GLU A 160 -16.97 7.82 -4.10
C GLU A 160 -18.33 7.99 -3.39
N VAL A 161 -18.33 8.46 -2.14
CA VAL A 161 -19.57 8.72 -1.40
C VAL A 161 -20.15 10.13 -1.63
N GLY A 162 -19.52 10.95 -2.47
CA GLY A 162 -19.98 12.32 -2.78
C GLY A 162 -19.67 13.37 -1.69
N ASP A 163 -18.85 13.05 -0.69
CA ASP A 163 -18.39 14.01 0.33
C ASP A 163 -17.20 14.83 -0.20
N PHE A 164 -17.49 15.75 -1.11
CA PHE A 164 -16.46 16.59 -1.74
C PHE A 164 -15.79 17.55 -0.75
N ASN A 165 -16.49 18.00 0.30
CA ASN A 165 -15.90 18.85 1.32
C ASN A 165 -14.85 18.08 2.13
N GLY A 166 -15.20 16.91 2.61
CA GLY A 166 -14.26 16.05 3.33
C GLY A 166 -13.08 15.60 2.45
N ARG A 167 -13.31 15.30 1.16
CA ARG A 167 -12.24 15.05 0.19
C ARG A 167 -11.25 16.20 0.11
N ASN A 168 -11.75 17.45 0.00
CA ASN A 168 -10.90 18.64 -0.11
C ASN A 168 -10.07 18.87 1.18
N VAL A 169 -10.61 18.55 2.36
CA VAL A 169 -9.85 18.57 3.62
C VAL A 169 -8.68 17.57 3.56
N CYS A 170 -8.90 16.37 3.03
CA CYS A 170 -7.83 15.39 2.86
C CYS A 170 -6.75 15.89 1.88
N LEU A 171 -7.14 16.50 0.76
CA LEU A 171 -6.21 17.08 -0.20
C LEU A 171 -5.36 18.20 0.44
N GLN A 172 -5.95 19.06 1.25
CA GLN A 172 -5.22 20.09 1.99
C GLN A 172 -4.19 19.49 2.94
N LYS A 173 -4.50 18.37 3.61
CA LYS A 173 -3.54 17.63 4.45
C LYS A 173 -2.38 17.06 3.64
N LEU A 174 -2.67 16.46 2.47
CA LEU A 174 -1.64 15.95 1.56
C LEU A 174 -0.72 17.08 1.08
N GLU A 175 -1.28 18.24 0.74
CA GLU A 175 -0.52 19.41 0.33
C GLU A 175 0.40 19.94 1.46
N GLN A 176 -0.07 19.95 2.71
CA GLN A 176 0.76 20.29 3.87
C GLN A 176 1.96 19.35 4.00
N TYR A 177 1.77 18.03 3.74
CA TYR A 177 2.91 17.08 3.69
C TYR A 177 3.86 17.38 2.54
N ARG A 178 3.36 17.70 1.35
CA ARG A 178 4.18 18.10 0.19
C ARG A 178 5.10 19.26 0.53
N VAL A 179 4.55 20.30 1.16
CA VAL A 179 5.31 21.47 1.61
C VAL A 179 6.37 21.09 2.66
N SER A 180 6.05 20.17 3.58
CA SER A 180 6.99 19.73 4.61
C SER A 180 8.22 19.01 4.05
N PHE A 181 8.15 18.47 2.82
CA PHE A 181 9.26 17.77 2.13
C PHE A 181 10.11 18.64 1.21
N GLN A 182 10.04 19.98 1.33
CA GLN A 182 10.78 20.89 0.44
C GLN A 182 12.27 20.57 0.32
N LYS A 183 12.91 20.09 1.41
CA LYS A 183 14.33 19.71 1.44
C LYS A 183 14.62 18.28 1.00
N ALA A 184 13.58 17.43 0.81
CA ALA A 184 13.71 16.02 0.47
C ALA A 184 13.19 15.77 -0.95
N ALA A 185 13.98 16.05 -1.98
CA ALA A 185 13.58 16.03 -3.39
C ALA A 185 12.85 14.74 -3.82
N LYS A 186 13.32 13.56 -3.37
CA LYS A 186 12.69 12.29 -3.66
C LYS A 186 11.26 12.20 -3.10
N ASN A 187 11.06 12.60 -1.84
CA ASN A 187 9.76 12.53 -1.19
C ASN A 187 8.80 13.56 -1.78
N ARG A 188 9.32 14.74 -2.13
CA ARG A 188 8.55 15.78 -2.80
C ARG A 188 8.03 15.28 -4.14
N LYS A 189 8.89 14.67 -4.98
CA LYS A 189 8.47 14.08 -6.27
C LYS A 189 7.36 13.05 -6.10
N ILE A 190 7.45 12.16 -5.11
CA ILE A 190 6.39 11.17 -4.83
C ILE A 190 5.08 11.88 -4.47
N MET A 191 5.12 12.98 -3.71
CA MET A 191 3.92 13.74 -3.35
C MET A 191 3.35 14.51 -4.54
N ASP A 192 4.20 15.11 -5.38
CA ASP A 192 3.79 15.79 -6.61
C ASP A 192 3.07 14.78 -7.54
N ASP A 193 3.64 13.60 -7.74
CA ASP A 193 3.05 12.52 -8.56
C ASP A 193 1.70 12.05 -7.98
N LEU A 194 1.60 11.87 -6.66
CA LEU A 194 0.35 11.50 -5.99
C LEU A 194 -0.74 12.55 -6.19
N LEU A 195 -0.43 13.82 -6.01
CA LEU A 195 -1.40 14.91 -6.14
C LEU A 195 -1.86 15.09 -7.59
N LEU A 196 -0.96 14.91 -8.57
CA LEU A 196 -1.32 14.90 -9.99
C LEU A 196 -2.28 13.75 -10.30
N ASP A 197 -2.01 12.55 -9.81
CA ASP A 197 -2.90 11.39 -9.98
C ASP A 197 -4.29 11.65 -9.38
N LEU A 198 -4.35 12.18 -8.15
CA LEU A 198 -5.60 12.50 -7.48
C LEU A 198 -6.40 13.60 -8.21
N ASN A 199 -5.72 14.57 -8.81
CA ASN A 199 -6.36 15.60 -9.61
C ASN A 199 -7.09 14.98 -10.82
N VAL A 200 -6.44 14.08 -11.55
CA VAL A 200 -7.08 13.35 -12.66
C VAL A 200 -8.23 12.47 -12.18
N ILE A 201 -8.05 11.75 -11.06
CA ILE A 201 -9.05 10.83 -10.51
C ILE A 201 -10.32 11.58 -10.06
N PHE A 202 -10.18 12.78 -9.49
CA PHE A 202 -11.30 13.55 -8.95
C PHE A 202 -11.95 14.50 -9.96
N LYS A 203 -11.29 14.72 -11.09
CA LYS A 203 -11.84 15.52 -12.19
C LYS A 203 -12.93 14.69 -12.92
N PRO A 204 -14.13 15.22 -13.16
CA PRO A 204 -15.13 14.54 -13.96
C PRO A 204 -14.55 14.16 -15.35
N ALA A 205 -14.84 12.94 -15.81
CA ALA A 205 -14.25 12.44 -17.06
C ALA A 205 -14.51 13.34 -18.27
N GLY A 206 -15.70 13.94 -18.35
CA GLY A 206 -16.03 14.91 -19.42
C GLY A 206 -15.25 16.24 -19.36
N GLN A 207 -14.45 16.46 -18.31
CA GLN A 207 -13.58 17.63 -18.17
C GLN A 207 -12.10 17.31 -18.34
N TRP A 208 -11.76 16.05 -18.66
CA TRP A 208 -10.37 15.67 -18.93
C TRP A 208 -9.87 16.33 -20.22
N ASP A 209 -8.71 16.94 -20.11
CA ASP A 209 -8.02 17.59 -21.23
C ASP A 209 -6.84 16.74 -21.76
N ALA A 210 -6.10 17.28 -22.72
CA ALA A 210 -4.96 16.60 -23.32
C ALA A 210 -3.84 16.30 -22.29
N ALA A 211 -3.66 17.13 -21.26
CA ALA A 211 -2.66 16.90 -20.22
C ALA A 211 -3.08 15.74 -19.30
N ASP A 212 -4.38 15.66 -18.97
CA ASP A 212 -4.93 14.52 -18.22
C ASP A 212 -4.75 13.22 -19.01
N ALA A 213 -4.99 13.23 -20.33
CA ALA A 213 -4.79 12.07 -21.20
C ALA A 213 -3.32 11.60 -21.22
N VAL A 214 -2.37 12.53 -21.31
CA VAL A 214 -0.95 12.21 -21.22
C VAL A 214 -0.65 11.53 -19.88
N ARG A 215 -1.14 12.10 -18.78
CA ARG A 215 -0.93 11.53 -17.45
C ARG A 215 -1.55 10.13 -17.31
N ILE A 216 -2.76 9.92 -17.81
CA ILE A 216 -3.44 8.61 -17.79
C ILE A 216 -2.56 7.56 -18.53
N ARG A 217 -2.09 7.86 -19.72
CA ARG A 217 -1.23 6.95 -20.52
C ARG A 217 0.12 6.68 -19.87
N GLU A 218 0.74 7.71 -19.27
CA GLU A 218 1.95 7.52 -18.46
C GLU A 218 1.69 6.51 -17.35
N ARG A 219 0.59 6.64 -16.63
CA ARG A 219 0.26 5.75 -15.50
C ARG A 219 -0.04 4.32 -15.96
N VAL A 220 -0.66 4.12 -17.11
CA VAL A 220 -0.82 2.77 -17.71
C VAL A 220 0.55 2.16 -18.01
N THR A 221 1.47 2.93 -18.60
CA THR A 221 2.79 2.45 -19.01
C THR A 221 3.72 2.21 -17.83
N LEU A 222 3.67 3.07 -16.80
CA LEU A 222 4.54 3.03 -15.63
C LEU A 222 4.00 2.16 -14.50
N ALA A 223 2.79 1.59 -14.64
CA ALA A 223 2.23 0.71 -13.62
C ALA A 223 3.12 -0.51 -13.42
N ASP A 224 3.53 -0.74 -12.18
CA ASP A 224 4.38 -1.85 -11.77
C ASP A 224 3.59 -3.02 -11.16
N ASN A 225 2.27 -2.85 -11.04
CA ASN A 225 1.34 -3.86 -10.53
C ASN A 225 0.03 -3.89 -11.31
N ARG A 226 -0.69 -5.02 -11.21
CA ARG A 226 -1.91 -5.28 -11.97
C ARG A 226 -3.08 -4.39 -11.56
N LEU A 227 -3.22 -4.12 -10.26
CA LEU A 227 -4.29 -3.29 -9.72
C LEU A 227 -4.26 -1.87 -10.33
N ASP A 228 -3.10 -1.23 -10.27
CA ASP A 228 -2.93 0.13 -10.82
C ASP A 228 -3.10 0.12 -12.34
N GLN A 229 -2.47 -0.83 -13.03
CA GLN A 229 -2.57 -0.96 -14.48
C GLN A 229 -4.02 -1.02 -14.93
N SER A 230 -4.81 -1.97 -14.40
CA SER A 230 -6.21 -2.15 -14.82
C SER A 230 -7.06 -0.91 -14.57
N ARG A 231 -6.87 -0.22 -13.44
CA ARG A 231 -7.62 1.00 -13.11
C ARG A 231 -7.28 2.17 -14.05
N TRP A 232 -6.01 2.31 -14.43
CA TRP A 232 -5.60 3.36 -15.36
C TRP A 232 -6.00 3.03 -16.80
N MET A 233 -5.98 1.76 -17.21
CA MET A 233 -6.52 1.33 -18.52
C MET A 233 -8.01 1.65 -18.65
N VAL A 234 -8.80 1.42 -17.60
CA VAL A 234 -10.23 1.78 -17.61
C VAL A 234 -10.41 3.30 -17.76
N ARG A 235 -9.57 4.12 -17.13
CA ARG A 235 -9.62 5.59 -17.32
C ARG A 235 -9.25 5.99 -18.75
N GLU A 236 -8.21 5.36 -19.33
CA GLU A 236 -7.86 5.59 -20.72
C GLU A 236 -9.01 5.22 -21.66
N ALA A 237 -9.66 4.07 -21.43
CA ALA A 237 -10.82 3.66 -22.19
C ALA A 237 -11.97 4.68 -22.12
N VAL A 238 -12.28 5.21 -20.93
CA VAL A 238 -13.29 6.27 -20.76
C VAL A 238 -12.90 7.53 -21.53
N TYR A 239 -11.63 7.93 -21.48
CA TYR A 239 -11.14 9.08 -22.25
C TYR A 239 -11.34 8.88 -23.76
N GLU A 240 -10.95 7.70 -24.28
CA GLU A 240 -11.09 7.39 -25.70
C GLU A 240 -12.55 7.32 -26.14
N LEU A 241 -13.46 6.79 -25.31
CA LEU A 241 -14.91 6.82 -25.59
C LEU A 241 -15.46 8.24 -25.73
N LEU A 242 -15.07 9.13 -24.82
CA LEU A 242 -15.50 10.53 -24.85
C LEU A 242 -14.99 11.29 -26.08
N HIS A 243 -13.90 10.83 -26.68
CA HIS A 243 -13.35 11.41 -27.90
C HIS A 243 -13.71 10.62 -29.19
N GLY A 244 -14.68 9.70 -29.10
CA GLY A 244 -15.21 8.95 -30.25
C GLY A 244 -14.37 7.75 -30.69
N ASN A 245 -13.27 7.42 -30.02
CA ASN A 245 -12.36 6.33 -30.37
C ASN A 245 -12.85 5.01 -29.76
N ARG A 246 -14.05 4.55 -30.16
CA ARG A 246 -14.71 3.37 -29.56
C ARG A 246 -13.87 2.09 -29.66
N GLU A 247 -13.30 1.80 -30.81
CA GLU A 247 -12.49 0.61 -31.04
C GLU A 247 -11.34 0.53 -30.03
N LYS A 248 -10.53 1.58 -29.94
CA LYS A 248 -9.42 1.65 -28.99
C LYS A 248 -9.90 1.52 -27.54
N ALA A 249 -11.03 2.11 -27.21
CA ALA A 249 -11.59 2.01 -25.85
C ALA A 249 -11.98 0.57 -25.50
N TYR A 250 -12.64 -0.14 -26.40
CA TYR A 250 -13.01 -1.55 -26.17
C TYR A 250 -11.79 -2.47 -26.14
N ASP A 251 -10.74 -2.21 -26.93
CA ASP A 251 -9.48 -2.93 -26.86
C ASP A 251 -8.81 -2.78 -25.49
N LEU A 252 -8.78 -1.57 -24.94
CA LEU A 252 -8.25 -1.29 -23.59
C LEU A 252 -9.05 -2.02 -22.50
N LEU A 253 -10.40 -2.02 -22.60
CA LEU A 253 -11.24 -2.77 -21.66
C LEU A 253 -11.02 -4.28 -21.77
N ALA A 254 -10.93 -4.82 -23.01
CA ALA A 254 -10.65 -6.23 -23.23
C ALA A 254 -9.26 -6.62 -22.69
N GLU A 255 -8.26 -5.78 -22.84
CA GLU A 255 -6.94 -6.00 -22.26
C GLU A 255 -6.97 -5.93 -20.73
N ALA A 256 -7.72 -4.99 -20.15
CA ALA A 256 -7.93 -4.94 -18.71
C ALA A 256 -8.60 -6.22 -18.19
N GLU A 257 -9.49 -6.87 -18.93
CA GLU A 257 -10.17 -8.09 -18.55
C GLU A 257 -9.34 -9.38 -18.71
N ARG A 258 -8.22 -9.35 -19.43
CA ARG A 258 -7.34 -10.53 -19.59
C ARG A 258 -6.67 -10.98 -18.30
N GLY A 259 -6.70 -10.18 -17.25
CA GLY A 259 -6.10 -10.50 -15.97
C GLY A 259 -7.06 -10.32 -14.80
N PRO A 260 -6.60 -10.55 -13.57
CA PRO A 260 -7.41 -10.35 -12.39
C PRO A 260 -7.85 -8.89 -12.24
N LEU A 261 -9.11 -8.72 -11.77
CA LEU A 261 -9.74 -7.42 -11.52
C LEU A 261 -10.35 -7.41 -10.13
N THR A 262 -10.27 -6.27 -9.45
CA THR A 262 -11.04 -6.07 -8.22
C THR A 262 -12.55 -5.96 -8.54
N PRO A 263 -13.43 -6.27 -7.58
CA PRO A 263 -14.88 -6.08 -7.76
C PRO A 263 -15.24 -4.68 -8.25
N GLY A 264 -14.68 -3.64 -7.65
CA GLY A 264 -14.94 -2.26 -8.05
C GLY A 264 -14.50 -1.95 -9.49
N THR A 265 -13.33 -2.45 -9.92
CA THR A 265 -12.87 -2.26 -11.30
C THR A 265 -13.77 -3.01 -12.29
N ARG A 266 -14.21 -4.23 -11.96
CA ARG A 266 -15.12 -5.03 -12.80
C ARG A 266 -16.47 -4.32 -12.98
N MET A 267 -17.07 -3.87 -11.88
CA MET A 267 -18.34 -3.12 -11.94
C MET A 267 -18.21 -1.85 -12.78
N TRP A 268 -17.06 -1.18 -12.71
CA TRP A 268 -16.83 0.01 -13.53
C TRP A 268 -16.78 -0.33 -15.02
N ILE A 269 -16.06 -1.40 -15.42
CA ILE A 269 -16.03 -1.88 -16.82
C ILE A 269 -17.44 -2.27 -17.31
N GLU A 270 -18.19 -3.01 -16.51
CA GLU A 270 -19.56 -3.43 -16.85
C GLU A 270 -20.47 -2.22 -17.07
N ARG A 271 -20.37 -1.20 -16.22
CA ARG A 271 -21.13 0.06 -16.34
C ARG A 271 -20.77 0.81 -17.64
N ILE A 272 -19.49 0.83 -18.02
CA ILE A 272 -19.06 1.47 -19.28
C ILE A 272 -19.61 0.71 -20.49
N LYS A 273 -19.59 -0.63 -20.47
CA LYS A 273 -20.08 -1.47 -21.58
C LYS A 273 -21.59 -1.43 -21.74
N SER A 274 -22.33 -1.05 -20.72
CA SER A 274 -23.80 -0.94 -20.74
C SER A 274 -24.30 0.41 -21.28
N GLN A 275 -23.45 1.37 -21.56
CA GLN A 275 -23.74 2.68 -22.17
C GLN A 275 -23.55 2.67 -23.67
#